data_b58ec30a5913dfe5cebbbcb544460056
#
_entry.id   b58ec30a5913dfe5cebbbcb544460056
#
_cell.length_a   1.000
_cell.length_b   1.000
_cell.length_c   1.000
_cell.angle_alpha   90.00
_cell.angle_beta   90.00
_cell.angle_gamma   90.00
#
_symmetry.space_group_name_H-M   'P 1'
#
loop_
_entity.id
_entity.type
_entity.pdbx_description
1 polymer ?
#
loop_
_entity_poly.entity_id
_entity_poly.type
_entity_poly.pdbx_seq_one_letter_code
_entity_poly.pdbx_strand_id
1 'polypeptide(L)'
;MSSMAESKVTGIIQSLNGLEDDLDSLNSKVADIKKQLSVKALNEIDKLLDKTREMATKEAEVIINASKAKATAESAKITKEGQSKLSEIQSNIDAHFDEAVKHVMSTVLKA
;
A
#
# COMPACT_ATOMS: atom_id res chain seq x y z
N MET A 1 42.69 -50.98 49.14
CA MET A 1 43.06 -50.49 47.80
C MET A 1 41.90 -50.53 46.85
N SER A 2 41.07 -51.58 46.83
CA SER A 2 39.87 -51.61 45.98
C SER A 2 38.84 -50.53 46.31
N SER A 3 38.72 -50.14 47.59
CA SER A 3 37.79 -49.11 48.05
C SER A 3 38.13 -47.70 47.51
N MET A 4 39.42 -47.35 47.40
CA MET A 4 39.83 -46.09 46.81
C MET A 4 39.64 -46.07 45.31
N ALA A 5 39.89 -47.13 44.63
CA ALA A 5 39.66 -47.27 43.21
C ALA A 5 38.14 -47.24 42.86
N GLU A 6 37.34 -47.93 43.67
CA GLU A 6 35.90 -47.89 43.57
C GLU A 6 35.30 -46.48 43.79
N SER A 7 35.85 -45.77 44.80
CA SER A 7 35.46 -44.40 45.06
C SER A 7 35.78 -43.47 43.91
N LYS A 8 36.96 -43.61 43.28
CA LYS A 8 37.34 -42.84 42.09
C LYS A 8 36.47 -43.17 40.90
N VAL A 9 36.21 -44.41 40.67
CA VAL A 9 35.32 -44.88 39.56
C VAL A 9 33.92 -44.33 39.78
N THR A 10 33.39 -44.42 40.99
CA THR A 10 32.07 -43.89 41.32
C THR A 10 32.02 -42.36 41.10
N GLY A 11 33.07 -41.65 41.48
CA GLY A 11 33.17 -40.21 41.24
C GLY A 11 33.18 -39.86 39.74
N ILE A 12 33.88 -40.62 38.92
CA ILE A 12 33.93 -40.46 37.48
C ILE A 12 32.54 -40.74 36.89
N ILE A 13 31.86 -41.79 37.28
CA ILE A 13 30.53 -42.13 36.83
C ILE A 13 29.53 -41.02 37.18
N GLN A 14 29.58 -40.50 38.40
CA GLN A 14 28.75 -39.39 38.84
C GLN A 14 28.99 -38.12 38.00
N SER A 15 30.28 -37.82 37.71
CA SER A 15 30.62 -36.67 36.85
C SER A 15 30.11 -36.87 35.42
N LEU A 16 30.21 -38.05 34.88
CA LEU A 16 29.67 -38.39 33.54
C LEU A 16 28.16 -38.26 33.49
N ASN A 17 27.47 -38.78 34.53
CA ASN A 17 26.02 -38.64 34.64
C ASN A 17 25.59 -37.19 34.74
N GLY A 18 26.32 -36.39 35.53
CA GLY A 18 26.07 -34.95 35.62
C GLY A 18 26.25 -34.22 34.28
N LEU A 19 27.30 -34.60 33.54
CA LEU A 19 27.56 -34.04 32.21
C LEU A 19 26.48 -34.45 31.24
N GLU A 20 26.03 -35.69 31.28
CA GLU A 20 24.92 -36.18 30.43
C GLU A 20 23.62 -35.42 30.70
N ASP A 21 23.29 -35.19 31.98
CA ASP A 21 22.14 -34.41 32.40
C ASP A 21 22.24 -32.97 31.90
N ASP A 22 23.43 -32.37 31.99
CA ASP A 22 23.71 -31.01 31.52
C ASP A 22 23.53 -30.92 30.00
N LEU A 23 23.97 -31.93 29.25
CA LEU A 23 23.80 -32.00 27.81
C LEU A 23 22.33 -32.15 27.42
N ASP A 24 21.57 -32.98 28.14
CA ASP A 24 20.14 -33.16 27.92
C ASP A 24 19.40 -31.84 28.21
N SER A 25 19.76 -31.17 29.30
CA SER A 25 19.19 -29.85 29.63
C SER A 25 19.52 -28.80 28.56
N LEU A 26 20.74 -28.81 28.04
CA LEU A 26 21.16 -27.89 26.97
C LEU A 26 20.41 -28.17 25.68
N ASN A 27 20.25 -29.43 25.31
CA ASN A 27 19.48 -29.82 24.13
C ASN A 27 18.02 -29.39 24.24
N SER A 28 17.42 -29.53 25.43
CA SER A 28 16.05 -29.09 25.70
C SER A 28 15.93 -27.58 25.56
N LYS A 29 16.90 -26.82 26.12
CA LYS A 29 16.93 -25.36 25.99
C LYS A 29 17.10 -24.90 24.55
N VAL A 30 17.96 -25.57 23.79
CA VAL A 30 18.15 -25.25 22.37
C VAL A 30 16.85 -25.50 21.59
N ALA A 31 16.15 -26.60 21.87
CA ALA A 31 14.87 -26.89 21.24
C ALA A 31 13.83 -25.81 21.55
N ASP A 32 13.76 -25.37 22.82
CA ASP A 32 12.86 -24.31 23.24
C ASP A 32 13.19 -22.97 22.57
N ILE A 33 14.49 -22.65 22.50
CA ILE A 33 14.95 -21.41 21.82
C ILE A 33 14.58 -21.44 20.34
N LYS A 34 14.78 -22.56 19.66
CA LYS A 34 14.37 -22.71 18.25
C LYS A 34 12.88 -22.48 18.06
N LYS A 35 12.06 -23.05 18.94
CA LYS A 35 10.62 -22.91 18.91
C LYS A 35 10.19 -21.47 19.14
N GLN A 36 10.76 -20.82 20.18
CA GLN A 36 10.47 -19.41 20.48
C GLN A 36 10.92 -18.48 19.35
N LEU A 37 12.07 -18.74 18.76
CA LEU A 37 12.58 -17.97 17.64
C LEU A 37 11.68 -18.11 16.41
N SER A 38 11.22 -19.32 16.14
CA SER A 38 10.30 -19.59 15.03
C SER A 38 8.97 -18.86 15.20
N VAL A 39 8.39 -18.91 16.40
CA VAL A 39 7.15 -18.22 16.74
C VAL A 39 7.33 -16.70 16.62
N LYS A 40 8.44 -16.17 17.15
CA LYS A 40 8.74 -14.75 17.06
C LYS A 40 8.92 -14.29 15.61
N ALA A 41 9.62 -15.08 14.80
CA ALA A 41 9.79 -14.79 13.37
C ALA A 41 8.45 -14.75 12.62
N LEU A 42 7.56 -15.72 12.88
CA LEU A 42 6.24 -15.74 12.29
C LEU A 42 5.40 -14.53 12.71
N ASN A 43 5.45 -14.14 13.98
CA ASN A 43 4.75 -12.97 14.48
C ASN A 43 5.27 -11.68 13.83
N GLU A 44 6.58 -11.56 13.64
CA GLU A 44 7.18 -10.41 12.95
C GLU A 44 6.80 -10.36 11.47
N ILE A 45 6.73 -11.52 10.82
CA ILE A 45 6.27 -11.62 9.43
C ILE A 45 4.81 -11.17 9.32
N ASP A 46 3.94 -11.61 10.22
CA ASP A 46 2.54 -11.19 10.25
C ASP A 46 2.39 -9.68 10.43
N LYS A 47 3.17 -9.09 11.33
CA LYS A 47 3.20 -7.63 11.54
C LYS A 47 3.66 -6.89 10.29
N LEU A 48 4.69 -7.40 9.62
CA LEU A 48 5.18 -6.82 8.38
C LEU A 48 4.14 -6.90 7.26
N LEU A 49 3.44 -8.03 7.14
CA LEU A 49 2.36 -8.18 6.17
C LEU A 49 1.21 -7.21 6.43
N ASP A 50 0.79 -7.06 7.67
CA ASP A 50 -0.25 -6.13 8.07
C ASP A 50 0.16 -4.68 7.77
N LYS A 51 1.39 -4.32 8.10
CA LYS A 51 1.94 -3.00 7.82
C LYS A 51 2.01 -2.72 6.32
N THR A 52 2.43 -3.71 5.54
CA THR A 52 2.51 -3.60 4.08
C THR A 52 1.13 -3.42 3.47
N ARG A 53 0.12 -4.16 3.94
CA ARG A 53 -1.27 -3.99 3.49
C ARG A 53 -1.82 -2.62 3.84
N GLU A 54 -1.55 -2.13 5.05
CA GLU A 54 -1.97 -0.79 5.47
C GLU A 54 -1.33 0.29 4.61
N MET A 55 -0.03 0.19 4.34
CA MET A 55 0.69 1.12 3.46
C MET A 55 0.14 1.08 2.03
N ALA A 56 -0.11 -0.12 1.50
CA ALA A 56 -0.69 -0.28 0.16
C ALA A 56 -2.09 0.32 0.07
N THR A 57 -2.92 0.13 1.09
CA THR A 57 -4.26 0.73 1.16
C THR A 57 -4.19 2.25 1.19
N LYS A 58 -3.31 2.83 2.00
CA LYS A 58 -3.12 4.28 2.08
C LYS A 58 -2.63 4.86 0.76
N GLU A 59 -1.69 4.18 0.12
CA GLU A 59 -1.18 4.63 -1.18
C GLU A 59 -2.25 4.54 -2.27
N ALA A 60 -3.04 3.48 -2.27
CA ALA A 60 -4.18 3.34 -3.18
C ALA A 60 -5.20 4.48 -2.97
N GLU A 61 -5.51 4.84 -1.73
CA GLU A 61 -6.38 5.97 -1.41
C GLU A 61 -5.83 7.30 -1.94
N VAL A 62 -4.53 7.53 -1.77
CA VAL A 62 -3.87 8.74 -2.28
C VAL A 62 -3.98 8.81 -3.80
N ILE A 63 -3.72 7.71 -4.50
CA ILE A 63 -3.81 7.64 -5.96
C ILE A 63 -5.26 7.86 -6.43
N ILE A 64 -6.23 7.22 -5.80
CA ILE A 64 -7.65 7.37 -6.13
C ILE A 64 -8.10 8.82 -5.91
N ASN A 65 -7.75 9.41 -4.79
CA ASN A 65 -8.12 10.79 -4.48
C ASN A 65 -7.48 11.78 -5.44
N ALA A 66 -6.20 11.58 -5.78
CA ALA A 66 -5.51 12.41 -6.77
C ALA A 66 -6.15 12.27 -8.16
N SER A 67 -6.51 11.05 -8.56
CA SER A 67 -7.19 10.78 -9.84
C SER A 67 -8.58 11.43 -9.90
N LYS A 68 -9.35 11.36 -8.81
CA LYS A 68 -10.66 12.02 -8.71
C LYS A 68 -10.53 13.54 -8.80
N ALA A 69 -9.56 14.12 -8.10
CA ALA A 69 -9.31 15.56 -8.14
C ALA A 69 -8.94 16.01 -9.56
N LYS A 70 -8.07 15.26 -10.22
CA LYS A 70 -7.67 15.51 -11.61
C LYS A 70 -8.85 15.40 -12.56
N ALA A 71 -9.67 14.36 -12.43
CA ALA A 71 -10.86 14.17 -13.26
C ALA A 71 -11.88 15.29 -13.05
N THR A 72 -12.08 15.73 -11.81
CA THR A 72 -12.98 16.84 -11.49
C THR A 72 -12.48 18.15 -12.11
N ALA A 73 -11.18 18.44 -11.99
CA ALA A 73 -10.58 19.64 -12.58
C ALA A 73 -10.68 19.62 -14.11
N GLU A 74 -10.43 18.47 -14.74
CA GLU A 74 -10.52 18.31 -16.19
C GLU A 74 -11.95 18.42 -16.69
N SER A 75 -12.89 17.84 -15.97
CA SER A 75 -14.32 17.96 -16.25
C SER A 75 -14.79 19.40 -16.18
N ALA A 76 -14.38 20.16 -15.17
CA ALA A 76 -14.69 21.57 -15.03
C ALA A 76 -14.09 22.40 -16.19
N LYS A 77 -12.88 22.08 -16.60
CA LYS A 77 -12.20 22.71 -17.73
C LYS A 77 -12.97 22.45 -19.04
N ILE A 78 -13.34 21.21 -19.29
CA ILE A 78 -14.10 20.83 -20.48
C ILE A 78 -15.46 21.55 -20.52
N THR A 79 -16.15 21.61 -19.39
CA THR A 79 -17.42 22.30 -19.27
C THR A 79 -17.27 23.79 -19.57
N LYS A 80 -16.24 24.42 -19.02
CA LYS A 80 -15.96 25.84 -19.27
C LYS A 80 -15.60 26.11 -20.73
N GLU A 81 -14.78 25.29 -21.35
CA GLU A 81 -14.44 25.38 -22.76
C GLU A 81 -15.66 25.19 -23.65
N GLY A 82 -16.52 24.22 -23.31
CA GLY A 82 -17.77 23.97 -24.01
C GLY A 82 -18.73 25.16 -23.93
N GLN A 83 -18.88 25.76 -22.76
CA GLN A 83 -19.70 26.96 -22.57
C GLN A 83 -19.16 28.17 -23.37
N SER A 84 -17.82 28.32 -23.37
CA SER A 84 -17.16 29.37 -24.13
C SER A 84 -17.42 29.19 -25.63
N LYS A 85 -17.29 27.96 -26.16
CA LYS A 85 -17.59 27.65 -27.58
C LYS A 85 -19.06 27.89 -27.92
N LEU A 86 -19.98 27.49 -27.05
CA LEU A 86 -21.39 27.75 -27.23
C LEU A 86 -21.70 29.24 -27.31
N SER A 87 -21.05 30.03 -26.43
CA SER A 87 -21.18 31.48 -26.45
C SER A 87 -20.66 32.10 -27.76
N GLU A 88 -19.51 31.62 -28.27
CA GLU A 88 -18.95 32.05 -29.54
C GLU A 88 -19.90 31.71 -30.72
N ILE A 89 -20.42 30.49 -30.75
CA ILE A 89 -21.37 30.05 -31.78
C ILE A 89 -22.62 30.91 -31.73
N GLN A 90 -23.13 31.19 -30.53
CA GLN A 90 -24.30 32.04 -30.36
C GLN A 90 -24.07 33.46 -30.88
N SER A 91 -22.88 34.01 -30.53
CA SER A 91 -22.50 35.35 -31.05
C SER A 91 -22.37 35.39 -32.55
N ASN A 92 -21.81 34.32 -33.16
CA ASN A 92 -21.67 34.20 -34.60
C ASN A 92 -23.04 34.08 -35.29
N ILE A 93 -23.93 33.29 -34.72
CA ILE A 93 -25.29 33.15 -35.21
C ILE A 93 -26.03 34.50 -35.18
N ASP A 94 -25.94 35.21 -34.06
CA ASP A 94 -26.59 36.52 -33.88
C ASP A 94 -26.03 37.56 -34.86
N ALA A 95 -24.72 37.58 -35.05
CA ALA A 95 -24.08 38.46 -36.00
C ALA A 95 -24.49 38.20 -37.45
N HIS A 96 -24.52 36.94 -37.84
CA HIS A 96 -24.94 36.51 -39.20
C HIS A 96 -26.43 36.71 -39.42
N PHE A 97 -27.23 36.51 -38.39
CA PHE A 97 -28.65 36.80 -38.46
C PHE A 97 -28.90 38.29 -38.70
N ASP A 98 -28.24 39.18 -37.98
CA ASP A 98 -28.35 40.60 -38.16
C ASP A 98 -27.89 41.01 -39.57
N GLU A 99 -26.79 40.49 -40.07
CA GLU A 99 -26.32 40.75 -41.45
C GLU A 99 -27.33 40.27 -42.47
N ALA A 100 -27.89 39.09 -42.28
CA ALA A 100 -28.90 38.54 -43.18
C ALA A 100 -30.17 39.42 -43.20
N VAL A 101 -30.61 39.87 -42.03
CA VAL A 101 -31.75 40.77 -41.91
C VAL A 101 -31.49 42.10 -42.63
N LYS A 102 -30.28 42.67 -42.40
CA LYS A 102 -29.88 43.90 -43.08
C LYS A 102 -29.84 43.75 -44.61
N HIS A 103 -29.31 42.64 -45.06
CA HIS A 103 -29.25 42.36 -46.50
C HIS A 103 -30.64 42.25 -47.13
N VAL A 104 -31.55 41.51 -46.48
CA VAL A 104 -32.93 41.36 -46.92
C VAL A 104 -33.65 42.72 -46.94
N MET A 105 -33.49 43.51 -45.85
CA MET A 105 -34.08 44.83 -45.75
C MET A 105 -33.56 45.76 -46.85
N SER A 106 -32.26 45.74 -47.07
CA SER A 106 -31.62 46.54 -48.12
C SER A 106 -32.15 46.15 -49.54
N THR A 107 -32.30 44.88 -49.77
CA THR A 107 -32.82 44.37 -51.05
C THR A 107 -34.28 44.76 -51.26
N VAL A 108 -35.11 44.62 -50.23
CA VAL A 108 -36.53 45.00 -50.29
C VAL A 108 -36.72 46.52 -50.47
N LEU A 109 -35.90 47.30 -49.80
CA LEU A 109 -35.97 48.78 -49.88
C LEU A 109 -35.50 49.34 -51.23
N LYS A 110 -34.62 48.57 -51.93
CA LYS A 110 -34.16 48.95 -53.27
C LYS A 110 -35.14 48.55 -54.38
N ALA A 111 -35.95 47.60 -54.07
CA ALA A 111 -36.98 47.18 -55.01
C ALA A 111 -38.19 48.12 -54.94
#